data_0d30f0c7ce712520f939a1f5e0a001b0
#
_entry.id   0d30f0c7ce712520f939a1f5e0a001b0
#
_cell.length_a   1.000
_cell.length_b   1.000
_cell.length_c   1.000
_cell.angle_alpha   90.00
_cell.angle_beta   90.00
_cell.angle_gamma   90.00
#
_symmetry.space_group_name_H-M   'P 1'
#
loop_
_entity.id
_entity.type
_entity.pdbx_description
1 polymer ?
#
loop_
_entity_poly.entity_id
_entity_poly.type
_entity_poly.pdbx_seq_one_letter_code
_entity_poly.pdbx_strand_id
1 'polypeptide(L)'
;TRKLQPFEGDIIYEGRWGQSLRFTSTVSGSFVPNPWSNDGANAGPSGSNGNPLTILRNGQHEDNKDPWVPQVEDINTDASSIYLTSTQLIPISAASTSYKSYSQPPIIPNQYDGEQIILNSGRLLLNSKSDSILLSSSNTINLNSITNVNIDTNKVAIKAEKITLGDKNASEPIILGNKFLEDFAELCQDLNSVAVALQSGVASALPENPPLLSLINPVVSLASSAGTMLSKIKQYKSTVTTTK
;
A
#
# COMPACT_ATOMS: atom_id res chain seq x y z
N THR A 1 7.73 -20.58 31.49
CA THR A 1 8.44 -19.43 30.91
C THR A 1 9.85 -19.34 31.46
N ARG A 2 10.82 -19.07 30.61
CA ARG A 2 12.20 -18.80 31.00
C ARG A 2 12.38 -17.35 31.38
N LYS A 3 13.30 -17.06 32.30
CA LYS A 3 13.64 -15.68 32.66
C LYS A 3 14.37 -14.98 31.53
N LEU A 4 14.25 -13.66 31.47
CA LEU A 4 15.05 -12.86 30.56
C LEU A 4 16.49 -12.76 31.03
N GLN A 5 17.43 -12.80 30.07
CA GLN A 5 18.82 -12.50 30.30
C GLN A 5 18.98 -11.02 30.60
N PRO A 6 19.45 -10.62 31.80
CA PRO A 6 19.77 -9.22 32.07
C PRO A 6 21.12 -8.86 31.42
N PHE A 7 21.21 -7.57 30.99
CA PHE A 7 22.44 -6.93 30.55
C PHE A 7 22.77 -5.77 31.48
N GLU A 8 23.98 -5.27 31.38
CA GLU A 8 24.43 -4.16 32.24
C GLU A 8 23.51 -2.92 32.01
N GLY A 9 23.02 -2.38 33.12
CA GLY A 9 22.13 -1.21 33.11
C GLY A 9 20.65 -1.49 32.85
N ASP A 10 20.27 -2.75 32.68
CA ASP A 10 18.87 -3.11 32.44
C ASP A 10 17.97 -2.90 33.66
N ILE A 11 16.75 -2.47 33.38
CA ILE A 11 15.60 -2.59 34.29
C ILE A 11 14.59 -3.50 33.61
N ILE A 12 14.27 -4.62 34.24
CA ILE A 12 13.37 -5.62 33.66
C ILE A 12 12.22 -5.90 34.63
N TYR A 13 11.00 -5.79 34.12
CA TYR A 13 9.78 -6.26 34.80
C TYR A 13 9.25 -7.47 34.03
N GLU A 14 9.20 -8.62 34.70
CA GLU A 14 8.72 -9.87 34.10
C GLU A 14 7.45 -10.37 34.77
N GLY A 15 6.44 -10.65 33.98
CA GLY A 15 5.26 -11.38 34.38
C GLY A 15 5.47 -12.89 34.30
N ARG A 16 4.72 -13.63 35.11
CA ARG A 16 4.80 -15.10 35.22
C ARG A 16 4.58 -15.84 33.89
N TRP A 17 3.84 -15.22 32.98
CA TRP A 17 3.40 -15.84 31.73
C TRP A 17 4.13 -15.33 30.49
N GLY A 18 5.31 -14.73 30.66
CA GLY A 18 6.15 -14.26 29.56
C GLY A 18 5.87 -12.84 29.10
N GLN A 19 5.05 -12.06 29.85
CA GLN A 19 4.98 -10.63 29.66
C GLN A 19 6.25 -9.99 30.22
N SER A 20 6.79 -8.98 29.52
CA SER A 20 7.93 -8.24 30.02
C SER A 20 7.93 -6.78 29.54
N LEU A 21 8.51 -5.94 30.37
CA LEU A 21 8.92 -4.59 30.04
C LEU A 21 10.40 -4.45 30.37
N ARG A 22 11.20 -4.14 29.38
CA ARG A 22 12.65 -3.91 29.51
C ARG A 22 12.97 -2.48 29.13
N PHE A 23 13.71 -1.81 30.00
CA PHE A 23 14.48 -0.62 29.69
C PHE A 23 15.94 -1.04 29.60
N THR A 24 16.56 -0.84 28.46
CA THR A 24 17.92 -1.28 28.14
C THR A 24 18.65 -0.26 27.29
N SER A 25 19.85 -0.54 26.92
CA SER A 25 20.67 0.29 26.05
C SER A 25 21.62 -0.55 25.21
N THR A 26 22.23 0.06 24.19
CA THR A 26 23.38 -0.52 23.53
C THR A 26 24.54 -0.64 24.54
N VAL A 27 25.08 -1.85 24.65
CA VAL A 27 26.25 -2.15 25.49
C VAL A 27 27.33 -2.74 24.60
N SER A 28 28.43 -2.03 24.38
CA SER A 28 29.58 -2.50 23.63
C SER A 28 30.55 -3.22 24.56
N GLY A 29 31.23 -4.26 24.02
CA GLY A 29 32.22 -5.05 24.77
C GLY A 29 31.61 -5.96 25.82
N SER A 30 30.33 -6.25 25.78
CA SER A 30 29.67 -7.21 26.67
C SER A 30 30.11 -8.66 26.37
N PHE A 31 30.30 -9.46 27.40
CA PHE A 31 30.51 -10.90 27.26
C PHE A 31 29.33 -11.64 26.61
N VAL A 32 28.14 -11.08 26.73
CA VAL A 32 26.91 -11.61 26.13
C VAL A 32 26.30 -10.51 25.30
N PRO A 33 26.56 -10.47 23.99
CA PRO A 33 25.97 -9.50 23.11
C PRO A 33 24.45 -9.72 23.05
N ASN A 34 23.70 -8.64 23.10
CA ASN A 34 22.26 -8.71 22.86
C ASN A 34 21.97 -8.62 21.35
N PRO A 35 20.84 -9.15 20.87
CA PRO A 35 20.55 -9.22 19.43
C PRO A 35 20.23 -7.85 18.79
N TRP A 36 20.06 -6.81 19.58
CA TRP A 36 19.85 -5.43 19.14
C TRP A 36 21.08 -4.54 19.36
N SER A 37 22.21 -5.12 19.85
CA SER A 37 23.44 -4.37 20.02
C SER A 37 24.11 -4.12 18.67
N ASN A 38 24.47 -2.90 18.41
CA ASN A 38 25.22 -2.51 17.22
C ASN A 38 26.74 -2.80 17.38
N ASP A 39 27.09 -3.80 18.16
CA ASP A 39 28.48 -4.20 18.36
C ASP A 39 29.08 -4.84 17.09
N GLY A 40 30.31 -4.54 16.81
CA GLY A 40 31.09 -5.12 15.73
C GLY A 40 31.07 -4.34 14.42
N ALA A 41 31.31 -5.04 13.31
CA ALA A 41 31.42 -4.45 11.97
C ALA A 41 30.16 -3.72 11.48
N ASN A 42 29.02 -3.96 12.12
CA ASN A 42 27.73 -3.33 11.82
C ASN A 42 27.32 -2.30 12.86
N ALA A 43 28.21 -1.93 13.77
CA ALA A 43 27.96 -0.84 14.70
C ALA A 43 27.58 0.41 13.90
N GLY A 44 26.38 0.93 14.11
CA GLY A 44 25.96 2.20 13.55
C GLY A 44 26.95 3.31 13.90
N PRO A 45 26.89 4.47 13.26
CA PRO A 45 27.89 5.53 13.40
C PRO A 45 28.12 5.96 14.85
N SER A 46 27.26 5.59 15.74
CA SER A 46 27.38 5.95 17.15
C SER A 46 28.08 4.93 18.01
N GLY A 47 28.30 3.68 17.63
CA GLY A 47 29.07 2.68 18.40
C GLY A 47 29.14 2.90 19.92
N SER A 48 28.27 3.80 20.41
CA SER A 48 28.33 4.37 21.75
C SER A 48 27.43 3.57 22.66
N ASN A 49 27.99 3.16 23.79
CA ASN A 49 27.24 2.65 24.91
C ASN A 49 26.19 3.70 25.36
N GLY A 50 25.06 3.20 25.82
CA GLY A 50 24.05 4.01 26.47
C GLY A 50 22.93 4.51 25.55
N ASN A 51 22.91 4.15 24.27
CA ASN A 51 21.76 4.46 23.40
C ASN A 51 20.50 3.71 23.89
N PRO A 52 19.42 4.43 24.28
CA PRO A 52 18.31 3.79 24.95
C PRO A 52 17.48 2.93 24.01
N LEU A 53 16.95 1.84 24.55
CA LEU A 53 16.00 0.93 23.91
C LEU A 53 14.95 0.52 24.93
N THR A 54 13.68 0.56 24.54
CA THR A 54 12.58 0.03 25.37
C THR A 54 11.88 -1.08 24.62
N ILE A 55 11.65 -2.21 25.29
CA ILE A 55 10.95 -3.37 24.75
C ILE A 55 9.75 -3.71 25.64
N LEU A 56 8.57 -3.67 25.06
CA LEU A 56 7.36 -4.26 25.65
C LEU A 56 7.02 -5.52 24.88
N ARG A 57 6.96 -6.67 25.58
CA ARG A 57 6.69 -7.97 25.01
C ARG A 57 5.54 -8.66 25.70
N ASN A 58 4.77 -9.41 24.95
CA ASN A 58 3.74 -10.30 25.46
C ASN A 58 3.85 -11.67 24.76
N GLY A 59 4.00 -12.73 25.56
CA GLY A 59 4.11 -14.09 25.07
C GLY A 59 5.51 -14.44 24.58
N GLN A 60 6.15 -15.30 25.33
CA GLN A 60 7.46 -15.86 25.08
C GLN A 60 7.36 -16.96 24.01
N HIS A 61 8.33 -17.04 23.11
CA HIS A 61 8.46 -18.20 22.22
C HIS A 61 8.77 -19.46 23.04
N GLU A 62 8.00 -20.51 22.79
CA GLU A 62 8.27 -21.82 23.35
C GLU A 62 9.35 -22.53 22.51
N ASP A 63 10.49 -22.76 23.12
CA ASP A 63 11.53 -23.64 22.59
C ASP A 63 11.77 -24.80 23.56
N ASN A 64 12.34 -25.90 23.06
CA ASN A 64 12.65 -27.10 23.86
C ASN A 64 13.95 -26.97 24.70
N LYS A 65 14.35 -25.74 25.00
CA LYS A 65 15.54 -25.51 25.83
C LYS A 65 15.24 -25.65 27.31
N ASP A 66 16.28 -25.92 28.09
CA ASP A 66 16.21 -25.99 29.53
C ASP A 66 15.54 -24.72 30.11
N PRO A 67 14.50 -24.87 30.94
CA PRO A 67 13.78 -23.75 31.54
C PRO A 67 14.65 -22.86 32.44
N TRP A 68 15.81 -23.33 32.88
CA TRP A 68 16.75 -22.57 33.69
C TRP A 68 17.71 -21.69 32.88
N VAL A 69 17.82 -21.92 31.57
CA VAL A 69 18.63 -21.08 30.67
C VAL A 69 17.90 -19.79 30.37
N PRO A 70 18.42 -18.61 30.74
CA PRO A 70 17.81 -17.32 30.38
C PRO A 70 17.70 -17.15 28.87
N GLN A 71 16.75 -16.38 28.45
CA GLN A 71 16.53 -16.03 27.03
C GLN A 71 16.53 -14.53 26.82
N VAL A 72 16.64 -14.12 25.57
CA VAL A 72 16.52 -12.74 25.14
C VAL A 72 15.24 -12.61 24.32
N GLU A 73 14.64 -11.43 24.28
CA GLU A 73 13.49 -11.14 23.42
C GLU A 73 13.88 -11.34 21.95
N ASP A 74 12.99 -11.98 21.21
CA ASP A 74 13.13 -12.17 19.77
C ASP A 74 11.88 -11.64 19.05
N ILE A 75 12.06 -10.51 18.38
CA ILE A 75 10.96 -9.82 17.69
C ILE A 75 10.24 -10.69 16.66
N ASN A 76 10.90 -11.71 16.09
CA ASN A 76 10.33 -12.57 15.05
C ASN A 76 9.53 -13.74 15.60
N THR A 77 9.82 -14.16 16.84
CA THR A 77 9.24 -15.38 17.44
C THR A 77 8.36 -15.11 18.64
N ASP A 78 8.54 -13.98 19.33
CA ASP A 78 7.64 -13.56 20.41
C ASP A 78 6.23 -13.26 19.87
N ALA A 79 5.20 -13.52 20.66
CA ALA A 79 3.81 -13.45 20.18
C ALA A 79 3.39 -12.02 19.78
N SER A 80 3.79 -11.02 20.56
CA SER A 80 3.62 -9.60 20.21
C SER A 80 4.61 -8.72 20.95
N SER A 81 5.08 -7.66 20.29
CA SER A 81 6.06 -6.76 20.87
C SER A 81 5.98 -5.34 20.32
N ILE A 82 6.44 -4.40 21.15
CA ILE A 82 6.68 -3.01 20.80
C ILE A 82 8.13 -2.70 21.13
N TYR A 83 8.88 -2.19 20.15
CA TYR A 83 10.24 -1.71 20.32
C TYR A 83 10.28 -0.22 20.09
N LEU A 84 10.85 0.53 21.02
CA LEU A 84 11.18 1.95 20.91
C LEU A 84 12.70 2.04 20.83
N THR A 85 13.23 2.32 19.66
CA THR A 85 14.68 2.34 19.40
C THR A 85 15.23 3.74 19.27
N SER A 86 16.53 3.89 19.43
CA SER A 86 17.26 5.12 19.09
C SER A 86 18.22 4.92 17.92
N THR A 87 19.11 3.94 17.99
CA THR A 87 20.13 3.68 16.94
C THR A 87 20.28 2.20 16.62
N GLN A 88 19.52 1.34 17.30
CA GLN A 88 19.68 -0.11 17.19
C GLN A 88 19.13 -0.65 15.88
N LEU A 89 19.89 -1.51 15.24
CA LEU A 89 19.44 -2.36 14.15
C LEU A 89 18.65 -3.53 14.72
N ILE A 90 17.33 -3.49 14.57
CA ILE A 90 16.47 -4.56 15.06
C ILE A 90 16.35 -5.64 13.98
N PRO A 91 16.66 -6.92 14.28
CA PRO A 91 16.67 -8.00 13.29
C PRO A 91 15.26 -8.49 12.92
N ILE A 92 14.36 -7.56 12.61
CA ILE A 92 13.00 -7.87 12.21
C ILE A 92 12.93 -8.42 10.78
N SER A 93 12.20 -9.50 10.60
CA SER A 93 11.82 -10.03 9.29
C SER A 93 10.48 -9.43 8.88
N ALA A 94 10.52 -8.43 8.01
CA ALA A 94 9.29 -7.81 7.51
C ALA A 94 8.44 -8.81 6.70
N ALA A 95 7.12 -8.78 6.87
CA ALA A 95 6.20 -9.66 6.17
C ALA A 95 6.26 -9.53 4.63
N SER A 96 6.61 -8.34 4.14
CA SER A 96 6.86 -8.08 2.72
C SER A 96 7.93 -7.01 2.54
N THR A 97 8.84 -7.27 1.60
CA THR A 97 9.89 -6.33 1.17
C THR A 97 9.80 -6.03 -0.32
N SER A 98 8.65 -6.30 -0.93
CA SER A 98 8.42 -6.03 -2.36
C SER A 98 8.02 -4.58 -2.55
N TYR A 99 8.96 -3.72 -2.95
CA TYR A 99 8.77 -2.28 -3.14
C TYR A 99 8.68 -1.88 -4.62
N LYS A 100 8.02 -2.69 -5.45
CA LYS A 100 7.97 -2.51 -6.90
C LYS A 100 7.32 -1.20 -7.35
N SER A 101 6.32 -0.72 -6.62
CA SER A 101 5.59 0.53 -6.91
C SER A 101 6.30 1.78 -6.39
N TYR A 102 7.33 1.64 -5.57
CA TYR A 102 7.96 2.78 -4.91
C TYR A 102 9.05 3.36 -5.81
N SER A 103 9.01 4.67 -6.04
CA SER A 103 10.08 5.39 -6.73
C SER A 103 11.38 5.39 -5.93
N GLN A 104 11.26 5.51 -4.62
CA GLN A 104 12.36 5.42 -3.66
C GLN A 104 11.95 4.42 -2.56
N PRO A 105 12.42 3.16 -2.63
CA PRO A 105 12.16 2.20 -1.58
C PRO A 105 12.73 2.68 -0.24
N PRO A 106 12.01 2.48 0.87
CA PRO A 106 12.56 2.78 2.19
C PRO A 106 13.74 1.86 2.52
N ILE A 107 14.59 2.27 3.45
CA ILE A 107 15.54 1.36 4.07
C ILE A 107 14.74 0.22 4.71
N ILE A 108 15.16 -1.02 4.45
CA ILE A 108 14.46 -2.17 5.04
C ILE A 108 14.59 -2.15 6.57
N PRO A 109 13.56 -2.58 7.31
CA PRO A 109 13.48 -2.36 8.75
C PRO A 109 14.69 -2.86 9.56
N ASN A 110 15.30 -3.97 9.15
CA ASN A 110 16.47 -4.54 9.82
C ASN A 110 17.82 -3.87 9.47
N GLN A 111 17.78 -2.84 8.61
CA GLN A 111 18.96 -2.04 8.24
C GLN A 111 18.82 -0.56 8.62
N TYR A 112 17.69 -0.18 9.21
CA TYR A 112 17.46 1.18 9.64
C TYR A 112 18.01 1.37 11.07
N ASP A 113 18.97 2.27 11.21
CA ASP A 113 19.71 2.56 12.44
C ASP A 113 19.28 3.86 13.14
N GLY A 114 18.09 4.35 12.86
CA GLY A 114 17.52 5.57 13.45
C GLY A 114 16.44 5.28 14.51
N GLU A 115 15.87 6.38 15.02
CA GLU A 115 14.74 6.29 15.94
C GLU A 115 13.53 5.69 15.24
N GLN A 116 12.97 4.63 15.81
CA GLN A 116 11.76 4.01 15.27
C GLN A 116 10.88 3.41 16.37
N ILE A 117 9.60 3.31 16.06
CA ILE A 117 8.62 2.54 16.83
C ILE A 117 8.22 1.35 15.97
N ILE A 118 8.54 0.14 16.44
CA ILE A 118 8.20 -1.11 15.76
C ILE A 118 7.08 -1.78 16.52
N LEU A 119 5.95 -2.02 15.86
CA LEU A 119 4.84 -2.83 16.34
C LEU A 119 4.85 -4.15 15.59
N ASN A 120 5.11 -5.26 16.27
CA ASN A 120 5.16 -6.58 15.65
C ASN A 120 4.22 -7.55 16.36
N SER A 121 3.32 -8.17 15.59
CA SER A 121 2.32 -9.11 16.09
C SER A 121 1.70 -9.89 14.93
N GLY A 122 1.04 -11.00 15.24
CA GLY A 122 0.25 -11.75 14.28
C GLY A 122 -0.90 -10.94 13.66
N ARG A 123 -1.41 -9.91 14.36
CA ARG A 123 -2.43 -8.96 13.85
C ARG A 123 -2.30 -7.61 14.52
N LEU A 124 -2.37 -6.54 13.74
CA LEU A 124 -2.48 -5.18 14.24
C LEU A 124 -3.87 -4.62 13.91
N LEU A 125 -4.54 -4.09 14.91
CA LEU A 125 -5.82 -3.40 14.77
C LEU A 125 -5.69 -1.95 15.26
N LEU A 126 -5.82 -1.00 14.35
CA LEU A 126 -5.93 0.42 14.67
C LEU A 126 -7.39 0.83 14.54
N ASN A 127 -8.03 1.14 15.66
CA ASN A 127 -9.46 1.48 15.70
C ASN A 127 -9.70 2.77 16.45
N SER A 128 -10.34 3.73 15.80
CA SER A 128 -10.86 4.95 16.43
C SER A 128 -12.37 4.82 16.61
N LYS A 129 -12.89 5.10 17.80
CA LYS A 129 -14.32 4.94 18.11
C LYS A 129 -15.17 6.13 17.67
N SER A 130 -14.62 7.33 17.64
CA SER A 130 -15.42 8.55 17.48
C SER A 130 -14.79 9.58 16.57
N ASP A 131 -13.54 9.41 16.16
CA ASP A 131 -12.83 10.36 15.31
C ASP A 131 -11.99 9.63 14.27
N SER A 132 -10.95 10.23 13.76
CA SER A 132 -10.13 9.76 12.64
C SER A 132 -8.88 9.01 13.11
N ILE A 133 -8.31 8.23 12.21
CA ILE A 133 -6.92 7.76 12.26
C ILE A 133 -6.13 8.62 11.28
N LEU A 134 -5.18 9.40 11.79
CA LEU A 134 -4.35 10.31 11.00
C LEU A 134 -2.96 9.69 10.79
N LEU A 135 -2.58 9.50 9.54
CA LEU A 135 -1.23 9.10 9.15
C LEU A 135 -0.57 10.26 8.41
N SER A 136 0.50 10.80 8.96
CA SER A 136 1.22 11.94 8.39
C SER A 136 2.72 11.66 8.36
N SER A 137 3.36 11.98 7.26
CA SER A 137 4.79 11.83 7.08
C SER A 137 5.35 13.01 6.27
N SER A 138 6.54 13.45 6.59
CA SER A 138 7.25 14.47 5.82
C SER A 138 7.77 13.95 4.48
N ASN A 139 7.88 12.64 4.31
CA ASN A 139 8.41 12.03 3.09
C ASN A 139 7.37 11.10 2.45
N THR A 140 7.23 9.88 2.91
CA THR A 140 6.35 8.89 2.29
C THR A 140 5.49 8.15 3.31
N ILE A 141 4.29 7.73 2.90
CA ILE A 141 3.49 6.73 3.60
C ILE A 141 3.43 5.50 2.69
N ASN A 142 4.03 4.41 3.14
CA ASN A 142 4.15 3.19 2.37
C ASN A 142 3.21 2.12 2.92
N LEU A 143 2.32 1.61 2.07
CA LEU A 143 1.46 0.47 2.37
C LEU A 143 1.93 -0.70 1.51
N ASN A 144 2.40 -1.77 2.15
CA ASN A 144 2.90 -2.95 1.47
C ASN A 144 2.21 -4.21 2.01
N SER A 145 1.71 -5.03 1.10
CA SER A 145 1.00 -6.26 1.40
C SER A 145 1.35 -7.31 0.35
N ILE A 146 1.40 -8.59 0.75
CA ILE A 146 1.67 -9.69 -0.17
C ILE A 146 0.47 -9.92 -1.10
N THR A 147 -0.75 -9.77 -0.61
CA THR A 147 -1.97 -10.11 -1.35
C THR A 147 -2.78 -8.88 -1.75
N ASN A 148 -3.36 -8.17 -0.79
CA ASN A 148 -4.34 -7.12 -1.07
C ASN A 148 -4.20 -5.92 -0.15
N VAL A 149 -4.53 -4.74 -0.68
CA VAL A 149 -4.92 -3.56 0.11
C VAL A 149 -6.37 -3.25 -0.24
N ASN A 150 -7.27 -3.40 0.74
CA ASN A 150 -8.71 -3.16 0.57
C ASN A 150 -9.09 -1.83 1.22
N ILE A 151 -9.91 -1.04 0.52
CA ILE A 151 -10.44 0.23 1.01
C ILE A 151 -11.94 0.20 0.83
N ASP A 152 -12.68 0.05 1.94
CA ASP A 152 -14.13 0.07 1.99
C ASP A 152 -14.60 1.38 2.57
N THR A 153 -15.20 2.22 1.75
CA THR A 153 -15.70 3.54 2.14
C THR A 153 -16.70 4.08 1.13
N ASN A 154 -17.53 5.04 1.56
CA ASN A 154 -18.45 5.74 0.66
C ASN A 154 -17.74 6.68 -0.33
N LYS A 155 -16.53 7.16 -0.01
CA LYS A 155 -15.78 8.09 -0.86
C LYS A 155 -14.30 7.99 -0.61
N VAL A 156 -13.53 7.87 -1.68
CA VAL A 156 -12.07 8.05 -1.68
C VAL A 156 -11.75 9.36 -2.40
N ALA A 157 -10.95 10.23 -1.76
CA ALA A 157 -10.44 11.45 -2.37
C ALA A 157 -8.92 11.39 -2.40
N ILE A 158 -8.34 11.48 -3.59
CA ILE A 158 -6.89 11.48 -3.81
C ILE A 158 -6.53 12.78 -4.51
N LYS A 159 -5.69 13.61 -3.88
CA LYS A 159 -5.11 14.81 -4.49
C LYS A 159 -3.63 14.57 -4.71
N ALA A 160 -3.22 14.47 -5.95
CA ALA A 160 -1.83 14.29 -6.36
C ALA A 160 -1.58 15.01 -7.69
N GLU A 161 -0.34 15.42 -7.93
CA GLU A 161 0.07 15.93 -9.26
C GLU A 161 0.09 14.81 -10.31
N LYS A 162 0.47 13.60 -9.89
CA LYS A 162 0.49 12.40 -10.74
C LYS A 162 -0.01 11.19 -9.96
N ILE A 163 -0.91 10.45 -10.57
CA ILE A 163 -1.38 9.14 -10.07
C ILE A 163 -0.93 8.08 -11.08
N THR A 164 -0.18 7.10 -10.60
CA THR A 164 0.29 5.98 -11.41
C THR A 164 -0.43 4.71 -10.98
N LEU A 165 -1.10 4.04 -11.89
CA LEU A 165 -1.78 2.76 -11.65
C LEU A 165 -1.08 1.64 -12.43
N GLY A 166 -0.81 0.53 -11.75
CA GLY A 166 -0.13 -0.63 -12.30
C GLY A 166 1.37 -0.65 -11.99
N ASP A 167 2.21 -0.27 -12.92
CA ASP A 167 3.66 -0.20 -12.74
C ASP A 167 4.12 1.23 -12.41
N LYS A 168 5.23 1.36 -11.65
CA LYS A 168 5.82 2.67 -11.30
C LYS A 168 6.24 3.50 -12.53
N ASN A 169 6.48 2.84 -13.65
CA ASN A 169 6.86 3.47 -14.92
C ASN A 169 5.66 3.67 -15.85
N ALA A 170 4.43 3.37 -15.40
CA ALA A 170 3.24 3.58 -16.22
C ALA A 170 3.14 5.04 -16.64
N SER A 171 3.14 5.27 -17.94
CA SER A 171 3.06 6.60 -18.57
C SER A 171 1.66 6.91 -19.11
N GLU A 172 0.79 5.92 -19.17
CA GLU A 172 -0.57 6.09 -19.69
C GLU A 172 -1.41 6.95 -18.75
N PRO A 173 -2.01 8.02 -19.25
CA PRO A 173 -2.86 8.88 -18.44
C PRO A 173 -4.16 8.17 -18.06
N ILE A 174 -4.64 8.44 -16.85
CA ILE A 174 -5.99 8.02 -16.46
C ILE A 174 -6.99 8.88 -17.20
N ILE A 175 -7.86 8.23 -17.98
CA ILE A 175 -8.95 8.93 -18.69
C ILE A 175 -9.93 9.48 -17.67
N LEU A 176 -10.20 10.80 -17.73
CA LEU A 176 -11.28 11.43 -16.99
C LEU A 176 -12.62 10.96 -17.59
N GLY A 177 -13.22 9.95 -16.97
CA GLY A 177 -14.34 9.21 -17.54
C GLY A 177 -15.50 10.08 -18.02
N ASN A 178 -15.92 11.09 -17.24
CA ASN A 178 -17.03 11.94 -17.62
C ASN A 178 -16.70 12.79 -18.86
N LYS A 179 -15.55 13.46 -18.88
CA LYS A 179 -15.15 14.27 -20.02
C LYS A 179 -14.93 13.43 -21.27
N PHE A 180 -14.24 12.30 -21.15
CA PHE A 180 -14.09 11.37 -22.27
C PHE A 180 -15.43 10.88 -22.82
N LEU A 181 -16.37 10.52 -21.93
CA LEU A 181 -17.70 10.08 -22.34
C LEU A 181 -18.50 11.21 -23.02
N GLU A 182 -18.31 12.49 -22.63
CA GLU A 182 -18.92 13.65 -23.27
C GLU A 182 -18.37 13.87 -24.67
N ASP A 183 -17.04 13.96 -24.78
CA ASP A 183 -16.35 14.17 -26.06
C ASP A 183 -16.64 13.00 -27.03
N PHE A 184 -16.67 11.77 -26.51
CA PHE A 184 -16.98 10.58 -27.31
C PHE A 184 -18.47 10.52 -27.72
N ALA A 185 -19.39 11.00 -26.88
CA ALA A 185 -20.80 11.11 -27.22
C ALA A 185 -21.03 12.14 -28.32
N GLU A 186 -20.32 13.27 -28.27
CA GLU A 186 -20.37 14.31 -29.31
C GLU A 186 -19.88 13.73 -30.65
N LEU A 187 -18.73 13.07 -30.67
CA LEU A 187 -18.21 12.38 -31.83
C LEU A 187 -19.22 11.38 -32.42
N CYS A 188 -19.82 10.54 -31.58
CA CYS A 188 -20.84 9.59 -32.02
C CYS A 188 -22.10 10.29 -32.60
N GLN A 189 -22.48 11.44 -32.06
CA GLN A 189 -23.61 12.21 -32.54
C GLN A 189 -23.32 12.83 -33.91
N ASP A 190 -22.14 13.37 -34.11
CA ASP A 190 -21.67 13.89 -35.38
C ASP A 190 -21.63 12.82 -36.47
N LEU A 191 -21.04 11.64 -36.13
CA LEU A 191 -21.02 10.50 -37.04
C LEU A 191 -22.43 10.04 -37.42
N ASN A 192 -23.36 10.02 -36.48
CA ASN A 192 -24.75 9.69 -36.75
C ASN A 192 -25.43 10.72 -37.69
N SER A 193 -25.16 12.01 -37.46
CA SER A 193 -25.70 13.10 -38.28
C SER A 193 -25.17 13.03 -39.71
N VAL A 194 -23.88 12.78 -39.89
CA VAL A 194 -23.26 12.60 -41.19
C VAL A 194 -23.84 11.36 -41.90
N ALA A 195 -24.00 10.24 -41.17
CA ALA A 195 -24.53 9.01 -41.74
C ALA A 195 -26.00 9.20 -42.21
N VAL A 196 -26.84 9.89 -41.44
CA VAL A 196 -28.23 10.21 -41.83
C VAL A 196 -28.29 11.14 -43.05
N ALA A 197 -27.42 12.16 -43.10
CA ALA A 197 -27.33 13.07 -44.23
C ALA A 197 -26.88 12.31 -45.50
N LEU A 198 -25.90 11.45 -45.43
CA LEU A 198 -25.45 10.60 -46.53
C LEU A 198 -26.55 9.65 -47.00
N GLN A 199 -27.26 9.03 -46.07
CA GLN A 199 -28.38 8.12 -46.39
C GLN A 199 -29.47 8.86 -47.17
N SER A 200 -29.83 10.05 -46.74
CA SER A 200 -30.84 10.88 -47.42
C SER A 200 -30.36 11.31 -48.80
N GLY A 201 -29.12 11.76 -48.94
CA GLY A 201 -28.51 12.14 -50.20
C GLY A 201 -28.40 11.01 -51.17
N VAL A 202 -27.97 9.84 -50.72
CA VAL A 202 -27.88 8.62 -51.56
C VAL A 202 -29.26 8.16 -51.98
N ALA A 203 -30.25 8.14 -51.08
CA ALA A 203 -31.60 7.74 -51.40
C ALA A 203 -32.25 8.64 -52.49
N SER A 204 -31.98 9.94 -52.44
CA SER A 204 -32.47 10.89 -53.44
C SER A 204 -31.77 10.76 -54.80
N ALA A 205 -30.52 10.34 -54.84
CA ALA A 205 -29.74 10.21 -56.06
C ALA A 205 -29.80 8.81 -56.73
N LEU A 206 -30.37 7.81 -56.06
CA LEU A 206 -30.46 6.42 -56.54
C LEU A 206 -31.12 6.25 -57.94
N PRO A 207 -32.17 6.96 -58.27
CA PRO A 207 -32.80 6.81 -59.56
C PRO A 207 -31.87 7.15 -60.74
N GLU A 208 -30.91 8.04 -60.49
CA GLU A 208 -29.98 8.52 -61.55
C GLU A 208 -28.61 7.89 -61.49
N ASN A 209 -28.23 7.22 -60.40
CA ASN A 209 -26.84 6.75 -60.18
C ASN A 209 -26.79 5.41 -59.42
N PRO A 210 -26.96 4.26 -60.11
CA PRO A 210 -26.94 2.94 -59.47
C PRO A 210 -25.70 2.58 -58.70
N PRO A 211 -24.45 3.06 -58.99
CA PRO A 211 -23.29 2.80 -58.19
C PRO A 211 -23.35 3.29 -56.73
N LEU A 212 -24.19 4.29 -56.46
CA LEU A 212 -24.40 4.80 -55.10
C LEU A 212 -25.12 3.78 -54.20
N LEU A 213 -25.78 2.78 -54.78
CA LEU A 213 -26.48 1.74 -54.01
C LEU A 213 -25.54 0.98 -53.08
N SER A 214 -24.27 0.78 -53.46
CA SER A 214 -23.26 0.11 -52.65
C SER A 214 -22.90 0.86 -51.36
N LEU A 215 -23.18 2.16 -51.26
CA LEU A 215 -22.89 3.01 -50.09
C LEU A 215 -23.99 2.96 -49.04
N ILE A 216 -25.21 2.55 -49.38
CA ILE A 216 -26.36 2.57 -48.47
C ILE A 216 -26.10 1.69 -47.24
N ASN A 217 -25.71 0.43 -47.46
CA ASN A 217 -25.49 -0.52 -46.36
C ASN A 217 -24.40 -0.07 -45.38
N PRO A 218 -23.20 0.36 -45.81
CA PRO A 218 -22.21 0.92 -44.93
C PRO A 218 -22.67 2.15 -44.13
N VAL A 219 -23.42 3.08 -44.76
CA VAL A 219 -23.95 4.28 -44.13
C VAL A 219 -25.02 3.94 -43.07
N VAL A 220 -25.94 3.05 -43.39
CA VAL A 220 -26.96 2.57 -42.44
C VAL A 220 -26.29 1.84 -41.27
N SER A 221 -25.28 1.02 -41.53
CA SER A 221 -24.50 0.32 -40.49
C SER A 221 -23.78 1.34 -39.58
N LEU A 222 -23.18 2.38 -40.13
CA LEU A 222 -22.51 3.44 -39.35
C LEU A 222 -23.51 4.19 -38.46
N ALA A 223 -24.63 4.59 -38.97
CA ALA A 223 -25.71 5.28 -38.21
C ALA A 223 -26.20 4.39 -37.05
N SER A 224 -26.46 3.10 -37.31
CA SER A 224 -26.89 2.14 -36.31
C SER A 224 -25.85 1.94 -35.24
N SER A 225 -24.56 1.82 -35.62
CA SER A 225 -23.44 1.66 -34.68
C SER A 225 -23.27 2.91 -33.80
N ALA A 226 -23.29 4.10 -34.37
CA ALA A 226 -23.20 5.37 -33.62
C ALA A 226 -24.38 5.53 -32.64
N GLY A 227 -25.60 5.23 -33.06
CA GLY A 227 -26.79 5.26 -32.20
C GLY A 227 -26.71 4.25 -31.04
N THR A 228 -26.21 3.04 -31.30
CA THR A 228 -25.99 2.04 -30.28
C THR A 228 -24.92 2.48 -29.26
N MET A 229 -23.83 3.09 -29.71
CA MET A 229 -22.79 3.64 -28.84
C MET A 229 -23.33 4.74 -27.95
N LEU A 230 -24.11 5.69 -28.50
CA LEU A 230 -24.76 6.76 -27.71
C LEU A 230 -25.64 6.19 -26.60
N SER A 231 -26.41 5.14 -26.87
CA SER A 231 -27.24 4.50 -25.84
C SER A 231 -26.40 3.83 -24.73
N LYS A 232 -25.32 3.19 -25.09
CA LYS A 232 -24.38 2.58 -24.13
C LYS A 232 -23.68 3.65 -23.28
N ILE A 233 -23.23 4.76 -23.85
CA ILE A 233 -22.61 5.88 -23.13
C ILE A 233 -23.56 6.44 -22.08
N LYS A 234 -24.84 6.61 -22.40
CA LYS A 234 -25.88 7.04 -21.44
C LYS A 234 -26.02 6.06 -20.28
N GLN A 235 -25.95 4.75 -20.52
CA GLN A 235 -25.97 3.74 -19.48
C GLN A 235 -24.72 3.81 -18.57
N TYR A 236 -23.53 3.99 -19.13
CA TYR A 236 -22.31 4.15 -18.35
C TYR A 236 -22.35 5.39 -17.45
N LYS A 237 -22.88 6.52 -17.92
CA LYS A 237 -23.08 7.71 -17.08
C LYS A 237 -24.04 7.44 -15.91
N SER A 238 -25.10 6.68 -16.12
CA SER A 238 -26.08 6.40 -15.06
C SER A 238 -25.57 5.48 -13.95
N THR A 239 -24.63 4.58 -14.25
CA THR A 239 -24.05 3.65 -13.27
C THR A 239 -22.96 4.29 -12.40
N VAL A 240 -22.30 5.36 -12.87
CA VAL A 240 -21.24 6.06 -12.11
C VAL A 240 -21.82 7.18 -11.20
N THR A 241 -23.03 7.66 -11.46
CA THR A 241 -23.66 8.78 -10.75
C THR A 241 -24.72 8.40 -9.72
N THR A 242 -25.01 7.14 -9.51
CA THR A 242 -26.07 6.66 -8.59
C THR A 242 -25.56 6.05 -7.31
N THR A 243 -24.56 6.63 -6.68
CA THR A 243 -24.38 6.46 -5.23
C THR A 243 -24.63 7.83 -4.58
N LYS A 244 -25.90 8.06 -4.23
CA LYS A 244 -26.26 9.03 -3.20
C LYS A 244 -26.03 8.42 -1.85
#